data_c7fa4a95e5d7c88d9eddec757c9abd77
#
_entry.id   c7fa4a95e5d7c88d9eddec757c9abd77
#
_cell.length_a   1.000
_cell.length_b   1.000
_cell.length_c   1.000
_cell.angle_alpha   90.00
_cell.angle_beta   90.00
_cell.angle_gamma   90.00
#
_symmetry.space_group_name_H-M   'P 1'
#
loop_
_entity.id
_entity.type
_entity.pdbx_description
1 polymer ?
#
loop_
_entity_poly.entity_id
_entity_poly.type
_entity_poly.pdbx_seq_one_letter_code
_entity_poly.pdbx_strand_id
1 'polypeptide(L)'
;MINIYNEEEINIIKESGHITYMCHQHLKKMLRPGVTTKEIDDEAGKFIRSQGGIPSCLGYEGYPANICISINEEVVHGIASDEVTLKEGDIVTLDICTLYKGYHSDSAWSYPVGHINKEKEHLMYHTEKALYTGLKELKAGAKLGNASARIEQYAKRHGLGVVREL
;
A
#
# COMPACT_ATOMS: atom_id res chain seq x y z
N MET A 1 2.91 16.78 -17.25
CA MET A 1 3.92 17.77 -16.77
C MET A 1 4.48 17.24 -15.46
N ILE A 2 5.80 17.28 -15.23
CA ILE A 2 6.38 16.87 -13.94
C ILE A 2 6.31 18.06 -12.98
N ASN A 3 5.69 17.89 -11.83
CA ASN A 3 5.64 18.92 -10.78
C ASN A 3 7.00 18.98 -10.08
N ILE A 4 7.47 20.18 -9.81
CA ILE A 4 8.68 20.43 -9.02
C ILE A 4 8.22 21.11 -7.73
N TYR A 5 8.52 20.49 -6.60
CA TYR A 5 8.10 20.96 -5.29
C TYR A 5 9.24 21.70 -4.58
N ASN A 6 8.90 22.75 -3.85
CA ASN A 6 9.82 23.44 -2.95
C ASN A 6 9.95 22.69 -1.59
N GLU A 7 10.82 23.17 -0.70
CA GLU A 7 11.06 22.50 0.59
C GLU A 7 9.84 22.46 1.51
N GLU A 8 9.00 23.50 1.50
CA GLU A 8 7.79 23.55 2.30
C GLU A 8 6.78 22.52 1.81
N GLU A 9 6.55 22.45 0.51
CA GLU A 9 5.69 21.44 -0.13
C GLU A 9 6.18 20.01 0.13
N ILE A 10 7.50 19.78 0.02
CA ILE A 10 8.11 18.47 0.34
C ILE A 10 7.87 18.09 1.81
N ASN A 11 7.95 19.05 2.74
CA ASN A 11 7.67 18.77 4.14
C ASN A 11 6.20 18.40 4.37
N ILE A 12 5.26 19.04 3.68
CA ILE A 12 3.84 18.66 3.75
C ILE A 12 3.62 17.25 3.17
N ILE A 13 4.28 16.91 2.06
CA ILE A 13 4.24 15.56 1.48
C ILE A 13 4.77 14.53 2.48
N LYS A 14 5.84 14.84 3.21
CA LYS A 14 6.37 13.97 4.27
C LYS A 14 5.38 13.82 5.43
N GLU A 15 4.70 14.89 5.84
CA GLU A 15 3.64 14.82 6.87
C GLU A 15 2.49 13.91 6.39
N SER A 16 2.04 14.06 5.15
CA SER A 16 1.05 13.17 4.54
C SER A 16 1.52 11.70 4.57
N GLY A 17 2.76 11.45 4.13
CA GLY A 17 3.38 10.11 4.17
C GLY A 17 3.49 9.53 5.57
N HIS A 18 3.75 10.39 6.58
CA HIS A 18 3.78 9.95 7.98
C HIS A 18 2.40 9.51 8.46
N ILE A 19 1.32 10.22 8.10
CA ILE A 19 -0.06 9.82 8.43
C ILE A 19 -0.36 8.45 7.81
N THR A 20 -0.04 8.25 6.53
CA THR A 20 -0.21 6.96 5.84
C THR A 20 0.55 5.84 6.54
N TYR A 21 1.83 6.06 6.87
CA TYR A 21 2.63 5.10 7.63
C TYR A 21 2.01 4.74 8.99
N MET A 22 1.58 5.74 9.76
CA MET A 22 0.95 5.51 11.06
C MET A 22 -0.38 4.78 10.93
N CYS A 23 -1.14 5.02 9.86
CA CYS A 23 -2.35 4.27 9.55
C CYS A 23 -2.03 2.78 9.33
N HIS A 24 -1.01 2.45 8.53
CA HIS A 24 -0.53 1.07 8.38
C HIS A 24 -0.16 0.42 9.71
N GLN A 25 0.58 1.12 10.58
CA GLN A 25 0.96 0.59 11.90
C GLN A 25 -0.23 0.38 12.82
N HIS A 26 -1.25 1.22 12.71
CA HIS A 26 -2.50 1.12 13.46
C HIS A 26 -3.31 -0.09 13.00
N LEU A 27 -3.59 -0.18 11.71
CA LEU A 27 -4.40 -1.24 11.11
C LEU A 27 -3.75 -2.62 11.21
N LYS A 28 -2.43 -2.72 11.12
CA LYS A 28 -1.69 -3.98 11.30
C LYS A 28 -2.11 -4.74 12.56
N LYS A 29 -2.47 -4.04 13.64
CA LYS A 29 -2.88 -4.63 14.93
C LYS A 29 -4.26 -5.29 14.89
N MET A 30 -5.06 -4.96 13.86
CA MET A 30 -6.40 -5.50 13.67
C MET A 30 -6.41 -6.76 12.79
N LEU A 31 -5.34 -6.99 12.03
CA LEU A 31 -5.30 -8.06 11.02
C LEU A 31 -5.21 -9.43 11.69
N ARG A 32 -6.38 -10.05 11.86
CA ARG A 32 -6.54 -11.39 12.42
C ARG A 32 -7.75 -12.09 11.79
N PRO A 33 -7.82 -13.41 11.82
CA PRO A 33 -8.99 -14.14 11.35
C PRO A 33 -10.28 -13.63 12.00
N GLY A 34 -11.34 -13.52 11.21
CA GLY A 34 -12.67 -13.10 11.66
C GLY A 34 -12.97 -11.61 11.54
N VAL A 35 -11.97 -10.76 11.27
CA VAL A 35 -12.19 -9.33 11.01
C VAL A 35 -12.66 -9.15 9.55
N THR A 36 -13.68 -8.32 9.33
CA THR A 36 -14.16 -7.99 7.99
C THR A 36 -13.30 -6.90 7.35
N THR A 37 -13.24 -6.88 6.02
CA THR A 37 -12.54 -5.81 5.31
C THR A 37 -13.22 -4.45 5.52
N LYS A 38 -14.55 -4.45 5.77
CA LYS A 38 -15.30 -3.23 6.12
C LYS A 38 -14.85 -2.64 7.46
N GLU A 39 -14.66 -3.47 8.51
CA GLU A 39 -14.15 -3.01 9.80
C GLU A 39 -12.77 -2.36 9.67
N ILE A 40 -11.90 -2.92 8.83
CA ILE A 40 -10.56 -2.36 8.56
C ILE A 40 -10.67 -1.03 7.83
N ASP A 41 -11.52 -0.94 6.81
CA ASP A 41 -11.75 0.29 6.03
C ASP A 41 -12.31 1.43 6.89
N ASP A 42 -13.31 1.13 7.72
CA ASP A 42 -13.93 2.10 8.62
C ASP A 42 -12.91 2.66 9.63
N GLU A 43 -12.08 1.79 10.16
CA GLU A 43 -11.03 2.19 11.10
C GLU A 43 -9.92 3.00 10.39
N ALA A 44 -9.55 2.64 9.16
CA ALA A 44 -8.63 3.43 8.33
C ALA A 44 -9.15 4.85 8.14
N GLY A 45 -10.40 4.97 7.74
CA GLY A 45 -11.04 6.28 7.54
C GLY A 45 -11.10 7.13 8.80
N LYS A 46 -11.43 6.51 9.96
CA LYS A 46 -11.42 7.19 11.26
C LYS A 46 -10.02 7.66 11.63
N PHE A 47 -9.02 6.77 11.50
CA PHE A 47 -7.63 7.08 11.84
C PHE A 47 -7.11 8.24 11.01
N ILE A 48 -7.20 8.17 9.67
CA ILE A 48 -6.69 9.21 8.77
C ILE A 48 -7.32 10.57 9.11
N ARG A 49 -8.66 10.63 9.31
CA ARG A 49 -9.35 11.86 9.68
C ARG A 49 -8.94 12.39 11.06
N SER A 50 -8.66 11.52 12.02
CA SER A 50 -8.19 11.91 13.36
C SER A 50 -6.82 12.61 13.33
N GLN A 51 -6.02 12.31 12.29
CA GLN A 51 -4.71 12.94 12.05
C GLN A 51 -4.82 14.21 11.17
N GLY A 52 -6.02 14.66 10.86
CA GLY A 52 -6.27 15.83 9.99
C GLY A 52 -6.12 15.55 8.50
N GLY A 53 -5.95 14.28 8.10
CA GLY A 53 -5.92 13.84 6.70
C GLY A 53 -7.31 13.52 6.14
N ILE A 54 -7.37 13.30 4.84
CA ILE A 54 -8.55 12.86 4.11
C ILE A 54 -8.18 11.56 3.36
N PRO A 55 -8.96 10.45 3.51
CA PRO A 55 -8.78 9.27 2.68
C PRO A 55 -9.05 9.62 1.21
N SER A 56 -8.03 9.59 0.36
CA SER A 56 -8.16 10.08 -1.02
C SER A 56 -8.74 9.06 -1.99
N CYS A 57 -8.83 7.79 -1.62
CA CYS A 57 -9.50 6.78 -2.44
C CYS A 57 -11.00 7.01 -2.47
N LEU A 58 -11.61 7.41 -1.34
CA LEU A 58 -13.05 7.57 -1.21
C LEU A 58 -13.60 8.64 -2.17
N GLY A 59 -14.44 8.20 -3.09
CA GLY A 59 -15.07 9.05 -4.12
C GLY A 59 -14.21 9.30 -5.35
N TYR A 60 -12.94 8.88 -5.37
CA TYR A 60 -12.10 8.99 -6.55
C TYR A 60 -12.64 8.05 -7.64
N GLU A 61 -13.02 8.63 -8.79
CA GLU A 61 -13.68 7.90 -9.89
C GLU A 61 -14.85 6.98 -9.47
N GLY A 62 -15.53 7.36 -8.37
CA GLY A 62 -16.66 6.62 -7.81
C GLY A 62 -16.26 5.48 -6.87
N TYR A 63 -14.96 5.35 -6.49
CA TYR A 63 -14.53 4.31 -5.55
C TYR A 63 -15.20 4.46 -4.18
N PRO A 64 -15.82 3.39 -3.61
CA PRO A 64 -16.75 3.52 -2.49
C PRO A 64 -16.11 3.42 -1.10
N ALA A 65 -14.81 3.12 -1.00
CA ALA A 65 -14.14 2.82 0.27
C ALA A 65 -13.02 3.83 0.59
N ASN A 66 -12.60 3.91 1.86
CA ASN A 66 -11.55 4.81 2.33
C ASN A 66 -10.15 4.41 1.83
N ILE A 67 -9.90 3.10 1.75
CA ILE A 67 -8.64 2.49 1.30
C ILE A 67 -8.95 1.29 0.40
N CYS A 68 -7.96 0.79 -0.35
CA CYS A 68 -8.11 -0.48 -1.05
C CYS A 68 -7.62 -1.63 -0.16
N ILE A 69 -8.37 -2.73 -0.12
CA ILE A 69 -8.05 -3.93 0.66
C ILE A 69 -8.16 -5.14 -0.24
N SER A 70 -7.02 -5.66 -0.66
CA SER A 70 -6.93 -6.80 -1.59
C SER A 70 -6.45 -8.05 -0.87
N ILE A 71 -7.11 -9.19 -1.09
CA ILE A 71 -6.82 -10.45 -0.40
C ILE A 71 -6.36 -11.50 -1.40
N ASN A 72 -5.22 -12.14 -1.10
CA ASN A 72 -4.64 -13.24 -1.88
C ASN A 72 -4.47 -12.88 -3.38
N GLU A 73 -5.29 -13.45 -4.26
CA GLU A 73 -5.24 -13.26 -5.72
C GLU A 73 -5.80 -11.93 -6.22
N GLU A 74 -6.46 -11.14 -5.37
CA GLU A 74 -6.83 -9.77 -5.73
C GLU A 74 -5.56 -8.92 -5.82
N VAL A 75 -5.21 -8.51 -7.05
CA VAL A 75 -3.94 -7.80 -7.29
C VAL A 75 -3.97 -6.40 -6.70
N VAL A 76 -5.03 -5.64 -7.00
CA VAL A 76 -5.23 -4.25 -6.54
C VAL A 76 -6.72 -3.91 -6.43
N HIS A 77 -7.02 -2.76 -5.81
CA HIS A 77 -8.33 -2.10 -5.78
C HIS A 77 -9.46 -2.94 -5.17
N GLY A 78 -9.14 -3.89 -4.29
CA GLY A 78 -10.16 -4.65 -3.56
C GLY A 78 -11.07 -3.73 -2.75
N ILE A 79 -12.40 -3.90 -2.91
CA ILE A 79 -13.42 -3.06 -2.26
C ILE A 79 -13.78 -3.67 -0.91
N ALA A 80 -13.73 -2.88 0.14
CA ALA A 80 -14.10 -3.30 1.48
C ALA A 80 -15.58 -3.71 1.58
N SER A 81 -15.86 -4.83 2.28
CA SER A 81 -17.19 -5.42 2.40
C SER A 81 -17.38 -6.08 3.77
N ASP A 82 -18.61 -6.04 4.29
CA ASP A 82 -19.03 -6.79 5.48
C ASP A 82 -19.08 -8.32 5.24
N GLU A 83 -19.17 -8.73 3.97
CA GLU A 83 -19.26 -10.14 3.58
C GLU A 83 -17.88 -10.81 3.45
N VAL A 84 -16.81 -10.00 3.35
CA VAL A 84 -15.44 -10.49 3.18
C VAL A 84 -14.70 -10.45 4.51
N THR A 85 -14.38 -11.63 5.04
CA THR A 85 -13.71 -11.81 6.33
C THR A 85 -12.32 -12.39 6.14
N LEU A 86 -11.32 -11.84 6.83
CA LEU A 86 -9.96 -12.37 6.85
C LEU A 86 -9.93 -13.78 7.44
N LYS A 87 -9.11 -14.66 6.87
CA LYS A 87 -8.93 -16.05 7.30
C LYS A 87 -7.48 -16.33 7.64
N GLU A 88 -7.26 -17.33 8.48
CA GLU A 88 -5.92 -17.85 8.75
C GLU A 88 -5.24 -18.26 7.43
N GLY A 89 -4.01 -17.79 7.24
CA GLY A 89 -3.23 -18.08 6.04
C GLY A 89 -3.45 -17.11 4.87
N ASP A 90 -4.28 -16.07 5.01
CA ASP A 90 -4.40 -15.03 4.00
C ASP A 90 -3.18 -14.11 3.96
N ILE A 91 -2.94 -13.52 2.79
CA ILE A 91 -2.17 -12.29 2.64
C ILE A 91 -3.18 -11.17 2.37
N VAL A 92 -3.11 -10.10 3.13
CA VAL A 92 -3.92 -8.91 2.89
C VAL A 92 -3.02 -7.72 2.55
N THR A 93 -3.30 -7.07 1.44
CA THR A 93 -2.63 -5.83 1.03
C THR A 93 -3.54 -4.66 1.35
N LEU A 94 -3.04 -3.75 2.17
CA LEU A 94 -3.66 -2.46 2.44
C LEU A 94 -2.98 -1.43 1.55
N ASP A 95 -3.76 -0.72 0.75
CA ASP A 95 -3.29 0.34 -0.13
C ASP A 95 -3.97 1.64 0.28
N ILE A 96 -3.16 2.55 0.85
CA ILE A 96 -3.63 3.71 1.61
C ILE A 96 -3.15 4.99 0.96
N CYS A 97 -4.09 5.76 0.45
CA CYS A 97 -3.85 7.11 -0.07
C CYS A 97 -4.38 8.17 0.91
N THR A 98 -3.52 9.09 1.31
CA THR A 98 -3.89 10.19 2.22
C THR A 98 -3.67 11.53 1.55
N LEU A 99 -4.67 12.39 1.60
CA LEU A 99 -4.56 13.82 1.25
C LEU A 99 -4.40 14.62 2.54
N TYR A 100 -3.32 15.39 2.63
CA TYR A 100 -3.08 16.29 3.76
C TYR A 100 -2.58 17.65 3.28
N LYS A 101 -3.25 18.72 3.69
CA LYS A 101 -2.94 20.11 3.28
C LYS A 101 -2.72 20.29 1.76
N GLY A 102 -3.49 19.57 0.94
CA GLY A 102 -3.43 19.65 -0.52
C GLY A 102 -2.41 18.73 -1.20
N TYR A 103 -1.66 17.91 -0.45
CA TYR A 103 -0.66 16.99 -0.99
C TYR A 103 -0.98 15.54 -0.62
N HIS A 104 -0.82 14.67 -1.62
CA HIS A 104 -1.08 13.24 -1.47
C HIS A 104 0.16 12.47 -1.05
N SER A 105 -0.09 11.41 -0.29
CA SER A 105 0.83 10.28 -0.12
C SER A 105 0.10 8.99 -0.41
N ASP A 106 0.84 8.00 -0.84
CA ASP A 106 0.34 6.70 -1.25
C ASP A 106 1.33 5.61 -0.89
N SER A 107 0.85 4.54 -0.28
CA SER A 107 1.64 3.33 -0.07
C SER A 107 0.78 2.10 0.10
N ALA A 108 1.20 1.01 -0.55
CA ALA A 108 0.64 -0.32 -0.39
C ALA A 108 1.60 -1.21 0.42
N TRP A 109 1.07 -1.98 1.35
CA TRP A 109 1.83 -2.95 2.13
C TRP A 109 1.03 -4.21 2.40
N SER A 110 1.68 -5.36 2.21
CA SER A 110 1.05 -6.67 2.42
C SER A 110 1.39 -7.23 3.80
N TYR A 111 0.41 -7.85 4.44
CA TYR A 111 0.51 -8.43 5.77
C TYR A 111 0.03 -9.87 5.78
N PRO A 112 0.67 -10.78 6.54
CA PRO A 112 0.14 -12.11 6.76
C PRO A 112 -0.99 -12.06 7.79
N VAL A 113 -2.01 -12.89 7.62
CA VAL A 113 -3.08 -13.12 8.60
C VAL A 113 -2.81 -14.47 9.28
N GLY A 114 -2.33 -14.42 10.52
CA GLY A 114 -1.88 -15.60 11.23
C GLY A 114 -0.67 -16.28 10.56
N HIS A 115 -0.71 -17.60 10.44
CA HIS A 115 0.39 -18.38 9.83
C HIS A 115 0.13 -18.60 8.34
N ILE A 116 1.06 -18.16 7.50
CA ILE A 116 1.02 -18.35 6.03
C ILE A 116 1.97 -19.47 5.59
N ASN A 117 1.74 -20.02 4.41
CA ASN A 117 2.60 -21.05 3.84
C ASN A 117 3.91 -20.49 3.27
N LYS A 118 4.87 -21.37 2.98
CA LYS A 118 6.21 -20.99 2.46
C LYS A 118 6.18 -20.25 1.13
N GLU A 119 5.20 -20.52 0.28
CA GLU A 119 5.04 -19.85 -1.00
C GLU A 119 4.67 -18.38 -0.80
N LYS A 120 3.71 -18.10 0.08
CA LYS A 120 3.30 -16.76 0.47
C LYS A 120 4.41 -16.01 1.20
N GLU A 121 5.14 -16.69 2.10
CA GLU A 121 6.33 -16.10 2.76
C GLU A 121 7.39 -15.69 1.72
N HIS A 122 7.66 -16.56 0.74
CA HIS A 122 8.61 -16.28 -0.34
C HIS A 122 8.16 -15.07 -1.17
N LEU A 123 6.88 -15.03 -1.56
CA LEU A 123 6.31 -13.91 -2.32
C LEU A 123 6.47 -12.59 -1.57
N MET A 124 6.01 -12.52 -0.32
CA MET A 124 6.07 -11.30 0.49
C MET A 124 7.51 -10.83 0.70
N TYR A 125 8.40 -11.75 1.10
CA TYR A 125 9.81 -11.44 1.35
C TYR A 125 10.50 -10.87 0.10
N HIS A 126 10.34 -11.54 -1.05
CA HIS A 126 11.03 -11.11 -2.27
C HIS A 126 10.38 -9.87 -2.91
N THR A 127 9.08 -9.65 -2.72
CA THR A 127 8.42 -8.40 -3.16
C THR A 127 8.97 -7.21 -2.37
N GLU A 128 9.08 -7.32 -1.05
CA GLU A 128 9.71 -6.28 -0.22
C GLU A 128 11.16 -6.01 -0.63
N LYS A 129 11.95 -7.06 -0.86
CA LYS A 129 13.35 -6.92 -1.31
C LYS A 129 13.45 -6.28 -2.71
N ALA A 130 12.52 -6.59 -3.60
CA ALA A 130 12.45 -5.97 -4.92
C ALA A 130 12.22 -4.46 -4.81
N LEU A 131 11.28 -4.02 -3.96
CA LEU A 131 11.04 -2.59 -3.68
C LEU A 131 12.32 -1.88 -3.25
N TYR A 132 12.99 -2.37 -2.19
CA TYR A 132 14.22 -1.74 -1.71
C TYR A 132 15.38 -1.80 -2.71
N THR A 133 15.40 -2.79 -3.60
CA THR A 133 16.39 -2.87 -4.68
C THR A 133 16.14 -1.77 -5.72
N GLY A 134 14.87 -1.50 -6.06
CA GLY A 134 14.50 -0.39 -6.95
C GLY A 134 14.77 0.99 -6.34
N LEU A 135 14.41 1.19 -5.07
CA LEU A 135 14.60 2.47 -4.37
C LEU A 135 16.06 2.93 -4.35
N LYS A 136 17.03 2.01 -4.35
CA LYS A 136 18.47 2.35 -4.41
C LYS A 136 18.88 3.03 -5.72
N GLU A 137 18.11 2.83 -6.78
CA GLU A 137 18.36 3.46 -8.09
C GLU A 137 17.78 4.89 -8.19
N LEU A 138 16.93 5.30 -7.24
CA LEU A 138 16.31 6.64 -7.23
C LEU A 138 17.30 7.68 -6.68
N LYS A 139 18.05 8.26 -7.60
CA LYS A 139 19.04 9.31 -7.31
C LYS A 139 18.86 10.48 -8.26
N ALA A 140 19.28 11.66 -7.83
CA ALA A 140 19.30 12.83 -8.70
C ALA A 140 20.05 12.53 -10.01
N GLY A 141 19.44 12.85 -11.15
CA GLY A 141 19.97 12.57 -12.48
C GLY A 141 19.74 11.15 -13.02
N ALA A 142 19.24 10.21 -12.21
CA ALA A 142 18.88 8.87 -12.66
C ALA A 142 17.53 8.86 -13.37
N LYS A 143 17.35 7.92 -14.31
CA LYS A 143 16.07 7.68 -14.96
C LYS A 143 15.18 6.81 -14.05
N LEU A 144 13.90 7.14 -13.91
CA LEU A 144 12.93 6.34 -13.15
C LEU A 144 12.88 4.88 -13.64
N GLY A 145 12.98 4.67 -14.96
CA GLY A 145 13.03 3.33 -15.56
C GLY A 145 14.16 2.43 -15.04
N ASN A 146 15.24 2.99 -14.46
CA ASN A 146 16.29 2.19 -13.85
C ASN A 146 15.74 1.45 -12.61
N ALA A 147 14.95 2.13 -11.78
CA ALA A 147 14.31 1.54 -10.61
C ALA A 147 13.35 0.42 -11.04
N SER A 148 12.46 0.68 -12.01
CA SER A 148 11.52 -0.32 -12.54
C SER A 148 12.24 -1.54 -13.11
N ALA A 149 13.30 -1.33 -13.89
CA ALA A 149 14.11 -2.43 -14.46
C ALA A 149 14.79 -3.26 -13.35
N ARG A 150 15.26 -2.63 -12.28
CA ARG A 150 15.88 -3.35 -11.14
C ARG A 150 14.86 -4.17 -10.36
N ILE A 151 13.64 -3.65 -10.15
CA ILE A 151 12.54 -4.40 -9.53
C ILE A 151 12.21 -5.63 -10.36
N GLU A 152 11.98 -5.46 -11.67
CA GLU A 152 11.66 -6.56 -12.57
C GLU A 152 12.77 -7.63 -12.60
N GLN A 153 14.03 -7.21 -12.73
CA GLN A 153 15.17 -8.14 -12.73
C GLN A 153 15.26 -8.93 -11.43
N TYR A 154 15.03 -8.27 -10.29
CA TYR A 154 15.03 -8.94 -8.99
C TYR A 154 13.89 -9.97 -8.91
N ALA A 155 12.66 -9.57 -9.24
CA ALA A 155 11.49 -10.45 -9.23
C ALA A 155 11.72 -11.71 -10.09
N LYS A 156 12.15 -11.55 -11.34
CA LYS A 156 12.43 -12.65 -12.26
C LYS A 156 13.50 -13.63 -11.73
N ARG A 157 14.56 -13.12 -11.09
CA ARG A 157 15.61 -13.98 -10.49
C ARG A 157 15.10 -14.88 -9.37
N HIS A 158 14.02 -14.46 -8.73
CA HIS A 158 13.39 -15.19 -7.62
C HIS A 158 12.10 -15.92 -8.03
N GLY A 159 11.88 -16.09 -9.35
CA GLY A 159 10.74 -16.84 -9.88
C GLY A 159 9.39 -16.11 -9.75
N LEU A 160 9.42 -14.78 -9.56
CA LEU A 160 8.22 -13.96 -9.45
C LEU A 160 7.89 -13.26 -10.77
N GLY A 161 6.59 -13.13 -11.05
CA GLY A 161 6.08 -12.33 -12.16
C GLY A 161 6.00 -10.84 -11.81
N VAL A 162 5.85 -10.02 -12.84
CA VAL A 162 5.50 -8.59 -12.72
C VAL A 162 4.28 -8.35 -13.57
N VAL A 163 3.24 -7.78 -12.98
CA VAL A 163 2.04 -7.35 -13.70
C VAL A 163 2.41 -6.10 -14.51
N ARG A 164 2.23 -6.16 -15.83
CA ARG A 164 2.68 -5.11 -16.76
C ARG A 164 1.59 -4.14 -17.15
N GLU A 165 0.36 -4.52 -16.89
CA GLU A 165 -0.85 -3.78 -17.22
C GLU A 165 -1.19 -2.71 -16.17
N LEU A 166 -0.43 -2.66 -15.09
CA LEU A 166 -0.58 -1.71 -13.97
C LEU A 166 0.57 -0.72 -13.93
#